data_5f72d37ea4781b7fa589fba546abaacc
#
_entry.id   5f72d37ea4781b7fa589fba546abaacc
#
_cell.length_a   1.000
_cell.length_b   1.000
_cell.length_c   1.000
_cell.angle_alpha   90.00
_cell.angle_beta   90.00
_cell.angle_gamma   90.00
#
_symmetry.space_group_name_H-M   'P 1'
#
loop_
_entity.id
_entity.type
_entity.pdbx_description
1 polymer ?
#
loop_
_entity_poly.entity_id
_entity_poly.type
_entity_poly.pdbx_seq_one_letter_code
_entity_poly.pdbx_strand_id
1 'polypeptide(L)'
;MKVLALNSSPRSAGESKTELMLNHLVKGMREAGADVEIVHLRKKKINHCIGCFTCWTKTPGLCLHKDDMTNELYPKWRESDLVIYASPLYHFTVNAEMKAFIERTLPSIQPFFEDCKDHTTHPLRFKHPSIVLLSVAGFPE
;
A
#
# COMPACT_ATOMS: atom_id res chain seq x y z
N MET A 1 3.34 17.94 -2.91
CA MET A 1 3.06 16.71 -2.15
C MET A 1 3.04 15.55 -3.13
N LYS A 2 3.89 14.54 -2.93
CA LYS A 2 4.00 13.33 -3.78
C LYS A 2 3.06 12.26 -3.25
N VAL A 3 2.13 11.79 -4.08
CA VAL A 3 1.08 10.85 -3.69
C VAL A 3 1.14 9.59 -4.55
N LEU A 4 1.14 8.42 -3.92
CA LEU A 4 1.00 7.13 -4.57
C LEU A 4 -0.41 6.59 -4.33
N ALA A 5 -1.21 6.45 -5.38
CA ALA A 5 -2.57 5.93 -5.30
C ALA A 5 -2.60 4.48 -5.83
N LEU A 6 -2.77 3.52 -4.93
CA LEU A 6 -2.81 2.09 -5.25
C LEU A 6 -4.24 1.62 -5.43
N ASN A 7 -4.60 1.22 -6.64
CA ASN A 7 -5.92 0.64 -6.94
C ASN A 7 -5.81 -0.89 -7.00
N SER A 8 -6.42 -1.57 -6.04
CA SER A 8 -6.42 -3.03 -5.98
C SER A 8 -7.69 -3.69 -6.55
N SER A 9 -8.62 -2.92 -7.12
CA SER A 9 -9.80 -3.51 -7.74
C SER A 9 -9.42 -4.49 -8.85
N PRO A 10 -9.96 -5.73 -8.84
CA PRO A 10 -9.75 -6.69 -9.91
C PRO A 10 -10.53 -6.34 -11.18
N ARG A 11 -11.56 -5.50 -11.07
CA ARG A 11 -12.41 -5.10 -12.20
C ARG A 11 -11.71 -4.09 -13.10
N SER A 12 -12.06 -4.11 -14.38
CA SER A 12 -11.56 -3.17 -15.39
C SER A 12 -12.16 -1.77 -15.24
N ALA A 13 -11.60 -0.82 -15.98
CA ALA A 13 -12.12 0.54 -16.06
C ALA A 13 -13.58 0.55 -16.50
N GLY A 14 -14.41 1.38 -15.84
CA GLY A 14 -15.85 1.50 -16.10
C GLY A 14 -16.72 0.55 -15.27
N GLU A 15 -16.19 -0.56 -14.78
CA GLU A 15 -16.92 -1.52 -13.93
C GLU A 15 -16.56 -1.41 -12.44
N SER A 16 -15.41 -0.81 -12.14
CA SER A 16 -14.87 -0.70 -10.79
C SER A 16 -15.38 0.55 -10.09
N LYS A 17 -16.22 0.37 -9.07
CA LYS A 17 -16.64 1.48 -8.18
C LYS A 17 -15.47 2.05 -7.37
N THR A 18 -14.52 1.20 -6.96
CA THR A 18 -13.29 1.63 -6.30
C THR A 18 -12.48 2.56 -7.20
N GLU A 19 -12.32 2.22 -8.48
CA GLU A 19 -11.60 3.06 -9.44
C GLU A 19 -12.33 4.38 -9.70
N LEU A 20 -13.67 4.35 -9.82
CA LEU A 20 -14.48 5.56 -9.97
C LEU A 20 -14.25 6.53 -8.81
N MET A 21 -14.38 6.07 -7.57
CA MET A 21 -14.15 6.91 -6.39
C MET A 21 -12.72 7.42 -6.30
N LEU A 22 -11.73 6.55 -6.57
CA LEU A 22 -10.33 6.93 -6.58
C LEU A 22 -10.05 8.04 -7.60
N ASN A 23 -10.60 7.92 -8.82
CA ASN A 23 -10.40 8.93 -9.86
C ASN A 23 -10.96 10.30 -9.48
N HIS A 24 -12.11 10.35 -8.81
CA HIS A 24 -12.67 11.61 -8.29
C HIS A 24 -11.79 12.22 -7.19
N LEU A 25 -11.30 11.40 -6.24
CA LEU A 25 -10.39 11.86 -5.20
C LEU A 25 -9.09 12.40 -5.81
N VAL A 26 -8.48 11.65 -6.71
CA VAL A 26 -7.22 12.03 -7.37
C VAL A 26 -7.38 13.30 -8.20
N LYS A 27 -8.53 13.48 -8.87
CA LYS A 27 -8.83 14.72 -9.60
C LYS A 27 -8.76 15.92 -8.66
N GLY A 28 -9.48 15.88 -7.53
CA GLY A 28 -9.47 16.98 -6.55
C GLY A 28 -8.08 17.23 -5.97
N MET A 29 -7.30 16.17 -5.72
CA MET A 29 -5.91 16.31 -5.21
C MET A 29 -4.98 16.98 -6.23
N ARG A 30 -5.11 16.64 -7.51
CA ARG A 30 -4.33 17.28 -8.59
C ARG A 30 -4.72 18.74 -8.79
N GLU A 31 -6.00 19.09 -8.71
CA GLU A 31 -6.50 20.46 -8.74
C GLU A 31 -5.94 21.28 -7.56
N ALA A 32 -5.71 20.65 -6.41
CA ALA A 32 -5.04 21.25 -5.26
C ALA A 32 -3.50 21.23 -5.33
N GLY A 33 -2.90 20.87 -6.46
CA GLY A 33 -1.45 20.91 -6.70
C GLY A 33 -0.67 19.68 -6.20
N ALA A 34 -1.32 18.53 -5.92
CA ALA A 34 -0.61 17.31 -5.60
C ALA A 34 -0.11 16.59 -6.88
N ASP A 35 1.09 16.03 -6.80
CA ASP A 35 1.63 15.12 -7.82
C ASP A 35 1.19 13.69 -7.48
N VAL A 36 0.24 13.15 -8.27
CA VAL A 36 -0.40 11.86 -7.97
C VAL A 36 -0.13 10.85 -9.06
N GLU A 37 0.56 9.77 -8.70
CA GLU A 37 0.71 8.56 -9.52
C GLU A 37 -0.35 7.52 -9.13
N ILE A 38 -1.09 6.99 -10.13
CA ILE A 38 -2.03 5.89 -9.92
C ILE A 38 -1.40 4.58 -10.40
N VAL A 39 -1.39 3.57 -9.54
CA VAL A 39 -0.93 2.22 -9.87
C VAL A 39 -2.06 1.21 -9.69
N HIS A 40 -2.33 0.43 -10.74
CA HIS A 40 -3.29 -0.68 -10.70
C HIS A 40 -2.57 -1.97 -10.28
N LEU A 41 -2.81 -2.46 -9.06
CA LEU A 41 -2.12 -3.64 -8.53
C LEU A 41 -2.41 -4.90 -9.35
N ARG A 42 -3.61 -5.03 -9.96
CA ARG A 42 -3.96 -6.12 -10.88
C ARG A 42 -3.01 -6.28 -12.08
N LYS A 43 -2.23 -5.25 -12.40
CA LYS A 43 -1.25 -5.24 -13.51
C LYS A 43 0.18 -5.49 -13.02
N LYS A 44 0.36 -5.74 -11.73
CA LYS A 44 1.66 -5.90 -11.08
C LYS A 44 1.85 -7.30 -10.54
N LYS A 45 3.05 -7.81 -10.66
CA LYS A 45 3.43 -9.07 -10.02
C LYS A 45 3.87 -8.79 -8.59
N ILE A 46 3.03 -9.15 -7.64
CA ILE A 46 3.29 -9.03 -6.21
C ILE A 46 3.17 -10.42 -5.58
N ASN A 47 4.28 -11.05 -5.25
CA ASN A 47 4.25 -12.30 -4.49
C ASN A 47 3.90 -11.98 -3.03
N HIS A 48 3.07 -12.81 -2.40
CA HIS A 48 2.75 -12.68 -0.98
C HIS A 48 3.97 -12.88 -0.09
N CYS A 49 3.95 -12.32 1.11
CA CYS A 49 5.00 -12.55 2.10
C CYS A 49 5.00 -14.01 2.56
N ILE A 50 6.17 -14.64 2.59
CA ILE A 50 6.34 -16.03 3.05
C ILE A 50 6.87 -16.12 4.49
N GLY A 51 6.98 -15.01 5.20
CA GLY A 51 7.43 -14.99 6.59
C GLY A 51 8.89 -15.41 6.80
N CYS A 52 9.76 -15.29 5.79
CA CYS A 52 11.16 -15.73 5.89
C CYS A 52 12.05 -14.81 6.72
N PHE A 53 11.59 -13.61 7.08
CA PHE A 53 12.29 -12.58 7.83
C PHE A 53 13.70 -12.22 7.32
N THR A 54 14.03 -12.54 6.08
CA THR A 54 15.31 -12.17 5.44
C THR A 54 15.49 -10.64 5.43
N CYS A 55 14.41 -9.88 5.27
CA CYS A 55 14.39 -8.41 5.32
C CYS A 55 14.69 -7.82 6.72
N TRP A 56 14.78 -8.64 7.74
CA TRP A 56 15.19 -8.26 9.09
C TRP A 56 16.58 -8.78 9.46
N THR A 57 17.02 -9.84 8.80
CA THR A 57 18.26 -10.56 9.16
C THR A 57 19.37 -10.41 8.13
N LYS A 58 19.26 -11.05 6.96
CA LYS A 58 20.32 -11.12 5.94
C LYS A 58 20.38 -9.86 5.05
N THR A 59 19.24 -9.27 4.73
CA THR A 59 19.13 -8.07 3.88
C THR A 59 18.25 -7.00 4.53
N PRO A 60 18.67 -6.38 5.66
CA PRO A 60 17.87 -5.45 6.41
C PRO A 60 17.28 -4.34 5.52
N GLY A 61 15.95 -4.20 5.54
CA GLY A 61 15.24 -3.21 4.75
C GLY A 61 14.92 -3.61 3.30
N LEU A 62 15.34 -4.83 2.85
CA LEU A 62 15.10 -5.32 1.49
C LEU A 62 14.44 -6.70 1.51
N CYS A 63 13.39 -6.88 0.69
CA CYS A 63 12.74 -8.17 0.55
C CYS A 63 13.50 -9.11 -0.39
N LEU A 64 13.44 -10.41 -0.11
CA LEU A 64 14.05 -11.48 -0.91
C LEU A 64 13.42 -11.63 -2.30
N HIS A 65 12.11 -11.36 -2.43
CA HIS A 65 11.40 -11.53 -3.70
C HIS A 65 11.88 -10.54 -4.75
N LYS A 66 12.08 -11.04 -5.98
CA LYS A 66 12.39 -10.23 -7.17
C LYS A 66 11.13 -10.08 -8.01
N ASP A 67 10.33 -9.08 -7.70
CA ASP A 67 9.05 -8.80 -8.33
C ASP A 67 8.81 -7.28 -8.40
N ASP A 68 7.65 -6.87 -8.95
CA ASP A 68 7.31 -5.45 -9.07
C ASP A 68 7.20 -4.75 -7.71
N MET A 69 6.82 -5.49 -6.66
CA MET A 69 6.78 -4.94 -5.30
C MET A 69 8.16 -4.47 -4.85
N THR A 70 9.18 -5.33 -4.98
CA THR A 70 10.53 -5.00 -4.53
C THR A 70 11.21 -3.98 -5.45
N ASN A 71 11.03 -4.12 -6.77
CA ASN A 71 11.78 -3.33 -7.74
C ASN A 71 11.16 -1.96 -8.04
N GLU A 72 9.85 -1.80 -7.85
CA GLU A 72 9.12 -0.58 -8.23
C GLU A 72 8.26 -0.02 -7.10
N LEU A 73 7.34 -0.83 -6.55
CA LEU A 73 6.28 -0.31 -5.68
C LEU A 73 6.78 0.09 -4.31
N TYR A 74 7.65 -0.71 -3.70
CA TYR A 74 8.22 -0.40 -2.39
C TYR A 74 9.11 0.86 -2.40
N PRO A 75 10.01 1.08 -3.39
CA PRO A 75 10.68 2.37 -3.55
C PRO A 75 9.73 3.55 -3.70
N LYS A 76 8.70 3.45 -4.55
CA LYS A 76 7.70 4.51 -4.73
C LYS A 76 6.92 4.80 -3.44
N TRP A 77 6.51 3.74 -2.73
CA TRP A 77 5.83 3.86 -1.43
C TRP A 77 6.71 4.61 -0.43
N ARG A 78 7.98 4.25 -0.33
CA ARG A 78 8.94 4.88 0.58
C ARG A 78 9.17 6.37 0.29
N GLU A 79 9.15 6.76 -0.99
CA GLU A 79 9.40 8.13 -1.44
C GLU A 79 8.15 9.03 -1.44
N SER A 80 6.98 8.47 -1.15
CA SER A 80 5.73 9.22 -1.15
C SER A 80 5.51 9.95 0.18
N ASP A 81 4.85 11.11 0.12
CA ASP A 81 4.36 11.82 1.31
C ASP A 81 3.07 11.19 1.82
N LEU A 82 2.21 10.73 0.89
CA LEU A 82 0.91 10.14 1.13
C LEU A 82 0.71 8.93 0.22
N VAL A 83 0.12 7.87 0.77
CA VAL A 83 -0.30 6.70 -0.03
C VAL A 83 -1.79 6.45 0.16
N ILE A 84 -2.51 6.26 -0.94
CA ILE A 84 -3.92 5.90 -0.95
C ILE A 84 -4.05 4.41 -1.23
N TYR A 85 -4.61 3.65 -0.28
CA TYR A 85 -4.99 2.26 -0.45
C TYR A 85 -6.45 2.19 -0.89
N ALA A 86 -6.69 2.13 -2.21
CA ALA A 86 -8.03 1.99 -2.77
C ALA A 86 -8.35 0.52 -3.01
N SER A 87 -9.26 -0.03 -2.20
CA SER A 87 -9.61 -1.45 -2.21
C SER A 87 -11.11 -1.67 -2.12
N PRO A 88 -11.68 -2.63 -2.87
CA PRO A 88 -13.01 -3.11 -2.56
C PRO A 88 -13.00 -3.80 -1.18
N LEU A 89 -14.09 -3.71 -0.45
CA LEU A 89 -14.27 -4.43 0.80
C LEU A 89 -14.66 -5.89 0.48
N TYR A 90 -13.72 -6.82 0.67
CA TYR A 90 -13.94 -8.25 0.50
C TYR A 90 -13.77 -8.95 1.84
N HIS A 91 -14.78 -9.71 2.23
CA HIS A 91 -14.78 -10.46 3.50
C HIS A 91 -14.33 -9.59 4.71
N PHE A 92 -14.91 -8.39 4.83
CA PHE A 92 -14.66 -7.40 5.91
C PHE A 92 -13.25 -6.80 5.97
N THR A 93 -12.45 -6.94 4.92
CA THR A 93 -11.10 -6.37 4.84
C THR A 93 -10.75 -5.95 3.41
N VAL A 94 -9.52 -5.52 3.19
CA VAL A 94 -8.97 -5.27 1.86
C VAL A 94 -8.86 -6.58 1.07
N ASN A 95 -8.90 -6.50 -0.25
CA ASN A 95 -8.74 -7.68 -1.10
C ASN A 95 -7.31 -8.23 -1.10
N ALA A 96 -7.11 -9.41 -1.70
CA ALA A 96 -5.87 -10.15 -1.66
C ALA A 96 -4.66 -9.38 -2.23
N GLU A 97 -4.84 -8.64 -3.32
CA GLU A 97 -3.78 -7.85 -3.95
C GLU A 97 -3.29 -6.73 -3.03
N MET A 98 -4.21 -6.01 -2.37
CA MET A 98 -3.85 -4.98 -1.41
C MET A 98 -3.20 -5.59 -0.16
N LYS A 99 -3.71 -6.72 0.32
CA LYS A 99 -3.13 -7.41 1.46
C LYS A 99 -1.70 -7.88 1.18
N ALA A 100 -1.45 -8.46 -0.01
CA ALA A 100 -0.11 -8.84 -0.45
C ALA A 100 0.84 -7.64 -0.48
N PHE A 101 0.38 -6.48 -0.99
CA PHE A 101 1.16 -5.24 -0.94
C PHE A 101 1.51 -4.84 0.51
N ILE A 102 0.50 -4.77 1.39
CA ILE A 102 0.69 -4.35 2.79
C ILE A 102 1.68 -5.26 3.52
N GLU A 103 1.56 -6.58 3.40
CA GLU A 103 2.49 -7.53 4.02
C GLU A 103 3.93 -7.34 3.56
N ARG A 104 4.13 -6.91 2.32
CA ARG A 104 5.44 -6.69 1.74
C ARG A 104 6.05 -5.33 2.09
N THR A 105 5.39 -4.49 2.91
CA THR A 105 6.00 -3.32 3.54
C THR A 105 6.78 -3.64 4.82
N LEU A 106 6.77 -4.89 5.30
CA LEU A 106 7.51 -5.35 6.47
C LEU A 106 8.99 -4.90 6.53
N PRO A 107 9.75 -4.80 5.41
CA PRO A 107 11.12 -4.29 5.44
C PRO A 107 11.26 -2.88 5.99
N SER A 108 10.19 -2.10 6.09
CA SER A 108 10.19 -0.71 6.54
C SER A 108 10.29 -0.53 8.05
N ILE A 109 10.15 -1.61 8.83
CA ILE A 109 10.23 -1.60 10.29
C ILE A 109 11.40 -2.43 10.80
N GLN A 110 11.80 -2.19 12.05
CA GLN A 110 12.89 -2.90 12.73
C GLN A 110 12.40 -4.22 13.35
N PRO A 111 13.27 -5.22 13.56
CA PRO A 111 12.90 -6.53 14.10
C PRO A 111 12.70 -6.56 15.63
N PHE A 112 12.98 -5.49 16.34
CA PHE A 112 12.84 -5.39 17.78
C PHE A 112 11.70 -4.45 18.18
N PHE A 113 11.30 -4.51 19.43
CA PHE A 113 10.27 -3.66 19.99
C PHE A 113 10.88 -2.49 20.78
N GLU A 114 10.21 -1.36 20.74
CA GLU A 114 10.44 -0.21 21.60
C GLU A 114 9.16 0.13 22.36
N ASP A 115 9.31 0.47 23.63
CA ASP A 115 8.21 0.93 24.45
C ASP A 115 7.95 2.42 24.18
N CYS A 116 6.75 2.73 23.74
CA CYS A 116 6.20 4.07 23.66
C CYS A 116 5.28 4.30 24.88
N LYS A 117 4.94 5.56 25.18
CA LYS A 117 4.18 5.93 26.38
C LYS A 117 2.98 5.03 26.69
N ASP A 118 2.24 4.59 25.66
CA ASP A 118 0.98 3.87 25.82
C ASP A 118 0.94 2.52 25.09
N HIS A 119 2.01 2.14 24.39
CA HIS A 119 2.06 0.89 23.62
C HIS A 119 3.49 0.50 23.24
N THR A 120 3.68 -0.76 22.89
CA THR A 120 4.91 -1.28 22.34
C THR A 120 4.81 -1.35 20.81
N THR A 121 5.81 -0.91 20.09
CA THR A 121 5.83 -0.91 18.61
C THR A 121 7.18 -1.30 18.04
N HIS A 122 7.19 -1.69 16.77
CA HIS A 122 8.42 -1.81 16.01
C HIS A 122 8.89 -0.42 15.55
N PRO A 123 10.14 -0.02 15.81
CA PRO A 123 10.66 1.24 15.30
C PRO A 123 10.69 1.27 13.78
N LEU A 124 10.41 2.43 13.21
CA LEU A 124 10.48 2.63 11.78
C LEU A 124 11.95 2.71 11.32
N ARG A 125 12.28 2.11 10.16
CA ARG A 125 13.59 2.28 9.52
C ARG A 125 13.77 3.67 8.92
N PHE A 126 12.66 4.28 8.50
CA PHE A 126 12.61 5.61 7.90
C PHE A 126 11.19 6.17 8.10
N LYS A 127 11.02 7.46 7.82
CA LYS A 127 9.71 8.09 7.89
C LYS A 127 8.74 7.42 6.91
N HIS A 128 7.64 6.89 7.42
CA HIS A 128 6.58 6.32 6.59
C HIS A 128 5.70 7.41 5.97
N PRO A 129 5.13 7.17 4.77
CA PRO A 129 4.10 8.03 4.22
C PRO A 129 2.86 8.02 5.12
N SER A 130 2.07 9.10 5.08
CA SER A 130 0.71 9.06 5.59
C SER A 130 -0.15 8.12 4.76
N ILE A 131 -1.16 7.47 5.37
CA ILE A 131 -1.99 6.49 4.67
C ILE A 131 -3.45 6.91 4.71
N VAL A 132 -4.12 6.84 3.56
CA VAL A 132 -5.57 6.95 3.41
C VAL A 132 -6.11 5.64 2.89
N LEU A 133 -7.08 5.06 3.59
CA LEU A 133 -7.82 3.90 3.10
C LEU A 133 -9.12 4.37 2.42
N LEU A 134 -9.24 4.09 1.13
CA LEU A 134 -10.45 4.27 0.35
C LEU A 134 -11.11 2.92 0.13
N SER A 135 -12.18 2.63 0.85
CA SER A 135 -12.87 1.33 0.76
C SER A 135 -14.28 1.48 0.20
N VAL A 136 -14.66 0.55 -0.66
CA VAL A 136 -15.99 0.49 -1.29
C VAL A 136 -16.64 -0.85 -0.97
N ALA A 137 -17.79 -0.79 -0.32
CA ALA A 137 -18.64 -1.94 -0.02
C ALA A 137 -19.85 -1.98 -0.96
N GLY A 138 -20.30 -3.17 -1.31
CA GLY A 138 -21.51 -3.42 -2.10
C GLY A 138 -22.64 -4.04 -1.27
N PHE A 139 -22.76 -3.65 0.00
CA PHE A 139 -23.86 -4.11 0.84
C PHE A 139 -25.15 -3.35 0.49
N PRO A 140 -26.32 -4.01 0.47
CA PRO A 140 -27.59 -3.32 0.45
C PRO A 140 -27.75 -2.48 1.72
N GLU A 141 -28.47 -1.35 1.58
CA GLU A 141 -28.87 -0.51 2.72
C GLU A 141 -29.83 -1.27 3.65
#